data_62f6251ce12938be2f855ab37db8f5dc
#
_entry.id   62f6251ce12938be2f855ab37db8f5dc
#
_cell.length_a   1.000
_cell.length_b   1.000
_cell.length_c   1.000
_cell.angle_alpha   90.00
_cell.angle_beta   90.00
_cell.angle_gamma   90.00
#
_symmetry.space_group_name_H-M   'P 1'
#
loop_
_entity.id
_entity.type
_entity.pdbx_description
1 polymer ?
#
loop_
_entity_poly.entity_id
_entity_poly.type
_entity_poly.pdbx_seq_one_letter_code
_entity_poly.pdbx_strand_id
1 'polypeptide(L)'
;MTPTDQALAALSGWPPGEPLGSHHGASAARHHGGNIEIRATLRYDPDGKWRSHLTSGGATLGSGVATTPEAALEQATTAARDRLKVLASLLA
;
A
#
# COMPACT_ATOMS: atom_id res chain seq x y z
N MET A 1 -16.05 0.98 13.67
CA MET A 1 -14.66 1.21 13.20
C MET A 1 -14.72 1.96 11.89
N THR A 2 -14.03 3.08 11.80
CA THR A 2 -13.99 3.89 10.58
C THR A 2 -13.10 3.24 9.52
N PRO A 3 -13.23 3.61 8.23
CA PRO A 3 -12.29 3.15 7.21
C PRO A 3 -10.82 3.47 7.55
N THR A 4 -10.56 4.63 8.14
CA THR A 4 -9.21 4.98 8.59
C THR A 4 -8.68 3.99 9.63
N ASP A 5 -9.50 3.62 10.63
CA ASP A 5 -9.12 2.64 11.66
C ASP A 5 -8.85 1.28 11.04
N GLN A 6 -9.68 0.85 10.10
CA GLN A 6 -9.50 -0.41 9.40
C GLN A 6 -8.20 -0.42 8.57
N ALA A 7 -7.90 0.68 7.89
CA ALA A 7 -6.68 0.82 7.12
C ALA A 7 -5.44 0.79 8.02
N LEU A 8 -5.47 1.51 9.14
CA LEU A 8 -4.37 1.52 10.10
C LEU A 8 -4.12 0.12 10.68
N ALA A 9 -5.19 -0.61 10.98
CA ALA A 9 -5.08 -2.00 11.46
C ALA A 9 -4.43 -2.91 10.41
N ALA A 10 -4.83 -2.78 9.13
CA ALA A 10 -4.24 -3.56 8.04
C ALA A 10 -2.75 -3.22 7.84
N LEU A 11 -2.34 -2.00 8.16
CA LEU A 11 -0.95 -1.55 8.06
C LEU A 11 -0.15 -1.76 9.36
N SER A 12 -0.65 -2.58 10.29
CA SER A 12 -0.01 -2.77 11.60
C SER A 12 1.40 -3.36 11.51
N GLY A 13 1.74 -4.08 10.44
CA GLY A 13 3.09 -4.59 10.21
C GLY A 13 4.07 -3.55 9.64
N TRP A 14 3.60 -2.34 9.39
CA TRP A 14 4.38 -1.21 8.89
C TRP A 14 4.72 -0.26 10.03
N PRO A 15 5.71 0.64 9.86
CA PRO A 15 5.88 1.76 10.78
C PRO A 15 4.59 2.55 10.94
N PRO A 16 4.39 3.30 12.03
CA PRO A 16 3.13 3.99 12.29
C PRO A 16 2.60 4.74 11.07
N GLY A 17 1.36 4.44 10.69
CA GLY A 17 0.72 5.03 9.53
C GLY A 17 0.04 6.36 9.85
N GLU A 18 -0.34 7.07 8.78
CA GLU A 18 -1.02 8.36 8.87
C GLU A 18 -2.38 8.27 8.20
N PRO A 19 -3.43 8.87 8.79
CA PRO A 19 -4.72 8.97 8.13
C PRO A 19 -4.61 9.75 6.81
N LEU A 20 -5.40 9.35 5.81
CA LEU A 20 -5.60 10.18 4.63
C LEU A 20 -6.51 11.37 4.99
N GLY A 21 -6.31 12.50 4.32
CA GLY A 21 -7.05 13.72 4.61
C GLY A 21 -8.56 13.62 4.46
N SER A 22 -9.04 12.65 3.69
CA SER A 22 -10.47 12.38 3.49
C SER A 22 -11.09 11.51 4.60
N HIS A 23 -10.31 10.98 5.53
CA HIS A 23 -10.73 10.01 6.55
C HIS A 23 -11.27 8.70 5.99
N HIS A 24 -10.94 8.36 4.75
CA HIS A 24 -11.37 7.12 4.09
C HIS A 24 -10.24 6.11 3.95
N GLY A 25 -9.15 6.27 4.68
CA GLY A 25 -8.02 5.36 4.60
C GLY A 25 -6.80 5.87 5.33
N ALA A 26 -5.67 5.23 5.05
CA ALA A 26 -4.41 5.55 5.68
C ALA A 26 -3.24 5.19 4.76
N SER A 27 -2.06 5.71 5.06
CA SER A 27 -0.83 5.31 4.41
C SER A 27 0.26 5.08 5.44
N ALA A 28 1.24 4.23 5.09
CA ALA A 28 2.42 3.99 5.89
C ALA A 28 3.61 3.79 4.96
N ALA A 29 4.82 4.05 5.45
CA ALA A 29 6.01 3.94 4.64
C ALA A 29 7.09 3.15 5.37
N ARG A 30 7.88 2.40 4.58
CA ARG A 30 9.13 1.77 5.02
C ARG A 30 10.26 2.48 4.32
N HIS A 31 11.37 2.68 5.05
CA HIS A 31 12.53 3.41 4.56
C HIS A 31 13.78 2.54 4.67
N HIS A 32 14.72 2.78 3.76
CA HIS A 32 16.04 2.19 3.83
C HIS A 32 17.09 3.25 3.48
N GLY A 33 18.00 3.52 4.42
CA GLY A 33 19.10 4.45 4.20
C GLY A 33 18.70 5.91 3.96
N GLY A 34 17.48 6.29 4.26
CA GLY A 34 16.97 7.66 4.11
C GLY A 34 16.58 8.06 2.70
N ASN A 35 17.04 7.33 1.68
CA ASN A 35 16.79 7.66 0.27
C ASN A 35 15.76 6.75 -0.38
N ILE A 36 15.58 5.55 0.13
CA ILE A 36 14.67 4.55 -0.44
C ILE A 36 13.44 4.47 0.44
N GLU A 37 12.29 4.69 -0.18
CA GLU A 37 11.00 4.62 0.50
C GLU A 37 10.05 3.75 -0.31
N ILE A 38 9.30 2.88 0.39
CA ILE A 38 8.13 2.21 -0.17
C ILE A 38 6.94 2.66 0.67
N ARG A 39 5.97 3.27 0.03
CA ARG A 39 4.75 3.73 0.68
C ARG A 39 3.58 2.87 0.27
N ALA A 40 2.83 2.39 1.26
CA ALA A 40 1.58 1.70 1.05
C ALA A 40 0.43 2.63 1.38
N THR A 41 -0.54 2.72 0.49
CA THR A 41 -1.77 3.50 0.69
C THR A 41 -2.96 2.58 0.60
N LEU A 42 -3.90 2.74 1.53
CA LEU A 42 -5.17 2.04 1.55
C LEU A 42 -6.30 3.07 1.56
N ARG A 43 -7.19 2.96 0.57
CA ARG A 43 -8.34 3.88 0.45
C ARG A 43 -9.63 3.09 0.27
N TYR A 44 -10.66 3.49 1.03
CA TYR A 44 -12.01 2.98 0.88
C TYR A 44 -12.79 3.90 -0.03
N ASP A 45 -13.32 3.36 -1.13
CA ASP A 45 -14.05 4.13 -2.14
C ASP A 45 -15.56 3.98 -1.98
N PRO A 46 -16.34 4.92 -2.55
CA PRO A 46 -17.80 4.88 -2.45
C PRO A 46 -18.45 3.64 -3.04
N ASP A 47 -17.76 2.90 -3.91
CA ASP A 47 -18.24 1.63 -4.48
C ASP A 47 -18.16 0.45 -3.50
N GLY A 48 -17.71 0.69 -2.26
CA GLY A 48 -17.58 -0.33 -1.22
C GLY A 48 -16.32 -1.17 -1.34
N LYS A 49 -15.38 -0.77 -2.18
CA LYS A 49 -14.14 -1.50 -2.39
C LYS A 49 -12.94 -0.75 -1.80
N TRP A 50 -11.96 -1.53 -1.35
CA TRP A 50 -10.68 -1.03 -0.91
C TRP A 50 -9.70 -1.04 -2.08
N ARG A 51 -8.93 0.03 -2.20
CA ARG A 51 -7.84 0.14 -3.18
C ARG A 51 -6.54 0.36 -2.46
N SER A 52 -5.52 -0.39 -2.89
CA SER A 52 -4.18 -0.28 -2.33
C SER A 52 -3.19 0.03 -3.44
N HIS A 53 -2.23 0.89 -3.14
CA HIS A 53 -1.12 1.22 -4.03
C HIS A 53 0.17 1.16 -3.23
N LEU A 54 1.18 0.49 -3.80
CA LEU A 54 2.54 0.57 -3.31
C LEU A 54 3.34 1.41 -4.29
N THR A 55 4.00 2.44 -3.77
CA THR A 55 4.77 3.39 -4.57
C THR A 55 6.18 3.55 -4.02
N SER A 56 7.09 3.90 -4.89
CA SER A 56 8.46 4.26 -4.52
C SER A 56 8.97 5.34 -5.48
N GLY A 57 9.40 6.47 -4.91
CA GLY A 57 9.91 7.56 -5.73
C GLY A 57 8.91 8.11 -6.76
N GLY A 58 7.62 8.06 -6.45
CA GLY A 58 6.57 8.51 -7.36
C GLY A 58 6.10 7.46 -8.38
N ALA A 59 6.77 6.31 -8.46
CA ALA A 59 6.36 5.23 -9.35
C ALA A 59 5.49 4.22 -8.61
N THR A 60 4.43 3.74 -9.26
CA THR A 60 3.59 2.67 -8.70
C THR A 60 4.26 1.33 -8.92
N LEU A 61 4.53 0.61 -7.84
CA LEU A 61 5.12 -0.74 -7.88
C LEU A 61 4.06 -1.82 -8.02
N GLY A 62 2.92 -1.62 -7.40
CA GLY A 62 1.81 -2.57 -7.44
C GLY A 62 0.53 -1.95 -6.94
N SER A 63 -0.59 -2.54 -7.31
CA SER A 63 -1.91 -2.10 -6.87
C SER A 63 -2.83 -3.30 -6.66
N GLY A 64 -3.88 -3.09 -5.86
CA GLY A 64 -4.87 -4.10 -5.59
C GLY A 64 -6.24 -3.49 -5.32
N VAL A 65 -7.29 -4.28 -5.58
CA VAL A 65 -8.67 -3.91 -5.31
C VAL A 65 -9.36 -5.12 -4.69
N ALA A 66 -10.00 -4.92 -3.55
CA ALA A 66 -10.69 -5.99 -2.85
C ALA A 66 -11.79 -5.43 -1.93
N THR A 67 -12.57 -6.32 -1.33
CA THR A 67 -13.63 -5.92 -0.40
C THR A 67 -13.12 -5.69 1.02
N THR A 68 -11.88 -6.07 1.32
CA THR A 68 -11.25 -5.80 2.61
C THR A 68 -9.91 -5.10 2.40
N PRO A 69 -9.47 -4.28 3.38
CA PRO A 69 -8.18 -3.60 3.25
C PRO A 69 -7.00 -4.58 3.24
N GLU A 70 -7.08 -5.65 4.02
CA GLU A 70 -6.03 -6.67 4.08
C GLU A 70 -5.84 -7.35 2.72
N ALA A 71 -6.93 -7.74 2.05
CA ALA A 71 -6.88 -8.38 0.74
C ALA A 71 -6.36 -7.43 -0.33
N ALA A 72 -6.77 -6.16 -0.31
CA ALA A 72 -6.28 -5.16 -1.24
C ALA A 72 -4.77 -4.94 -1.08
N LEU A 73 -4.30 -4.82 0.17
CA LEU A 73 -2.88 -4.67 0.47
C LEU A 73 -2.08 -5.90 0.02
N GLU A 74 -2.60 -7.10 0.25
CA GLU A 74 -1.95 -8.33 -0.17
C GLU A 74 -1.80 -8.40 -1.69
N GLN A 75 -2.85 -8.05 -2.45
CA GLN A 75 -2.79 -8.00 -3.91
C GLN A 75 -1.74 -7.00 -4.39
N ALA A 76 -1.73 -5.80 -3.80
CA ALA A 76 -0.76 -4.77 -4.15
C ALA A 76 0.67 -5.22 -3.84
N THR A 77 0.89 -5.86 -2.71
CA THR A 77 2.20 -6.36 -2.29
C THR A 77 2.69 -7.47 -3.22
N THR A 78 1.80 -8.41 -3.59
CA THR A 78 2.15 -9.49 -4.52
C THR A 78 2.52 -8.92 -5.89
N ALA A 79 1.72 -7.99 -6.42
CA ALA A 79 2.01 -7.33 -7.70
C ALA A 79 3.36 -6.59 -7.66
N ALA A 80 3.66 -5.91 -6.55
CA ALA A 80 4.92 -5.20 -6.38
C ALA A 80 6.10 -6.16 -6.35
N ARG A 81 5.99 -7.27 -5.63
CA ARG A 81 7.05 -8.29 -5.59
C ARG A 81 7.32 -8.88 -6.96
N ASP A 82 6.27 -9.21 -7.73
CA ASP A 82 6.42 -9.75 -9.07
C ASP A 82 7.10 -8.75 -10.00
N ARG A 83 6.72 -7.49 -9.92
CA ARG A 83 7.36 -6.42 -10.70
C ARG A 83 8.84 -6.27 -10.34
N LEU A 84 9.18 -6.31 -9.07
CA LEU A 84 10.57 -6.19 -8.62
C LEU A 84 11.41 -7.40 -9.08
N LYS A 85 10.84 -8.60 -9.13
CA LYS A 85 11.51 -9.79 -9.67
C LYS A 85 11.84 -9.61 -11.15
N VAL A 86 10.89 -9.10 -11.94
CA VAL A 86 11.10 -8.82 -13.36
C VAL A 86 12.21 -7.78 -13.54
N LEU A 87 12.15 -6.68 -12.80
CA LEU A 87 13.16 -5.63 -12.86
C LEU A 87 14.53 -6.16 -12.46
N ALA A 88 14.61 -6.97 -11.41
CA ALA A 88 15.87 -7.57 -10.98
C ALA A 88 16.46 -8.49 -12.07
N SER A 89 15.62 -9.24 -12.79
CA SER A 89 16.08 -10.12 -13.86
C SER A 89 16.71 -9.35 -15.03
N LEU A 90 16.29 -8.11 -15.25
CA LEU A 90 16.86 -7.25 -16.29
C LEU A 90 18.26 -6.72 -15.93
N LEU A 91 18.64 -6.80 -14.66
CA LEU A 91 19.93 -6.36 -14.17
C LEU A 91 20.94 -7.51 -14.04
N ALA A 92 20.47 -8.72 -14.21
CA ALA A 92 21.31 -9.91 -14.07
C ALA A 92 22.24 -10.11 -15.27
#